data_d6011a28ea12fb88017f2a35f7aa044c
#
_entry.id   d6011a28ea12fb88017f2a35f7aa044c
#
_cell.length_a   1.000
_cell.length_b   1.000
_cell.length_c   1.000
_cell.angle_alpha   90.00
_cell.angle_beta   90.00
_cell.angle_gamma   90.00
#
_symmetry.space_group_name_H-M   'P 1'
#
loop_
_entity.id
_entity.type
_entity.pdbx_description
1 polymer ?
#
loop_
_entity_poly.entity_id
_entity_poly.type
_entity_poly.pdbx_seq_one_letter_code
_entity_poly.pdbx_strand_id
1 'polypeptide(L)'
;PKPLLRAGSKALKALNIRGGNYLYRAGTPIEQQFIGNANMFSMAERKRLLKHPQSTQSPADICAPRYAEVANLDDVTKMQYIDMKFWLIGDILLKTDKMSMAHSLESRVPFLDKEVWKVARTLPVPCKVNTETTKVSLRRAAMKLLPERFCVKRKLGFPVPTRVWLKQDKYYNKVK
;
A
#
# COMPACT_ATOMS: atom_id res chain seq x y z
N PRO A 1 15.41 -20.05 7.97
CA PRO A 1 15.74 -20.38 6.59
C PRO A 1 14.58 -20.12 5.66
N LYS A 2 14.69 -19.04 4.85
CA LYS A 2 13.65 -18.58 3.94
C LYS A 2 13.14 -19.65 2.95
N PRO A 3 13.99 -20.56 2.42
CA PRO A 3 13.52 -21.63 1.50
C PRO A 3 12.54 -22.61 2.14
N LEU A 4 12.77 -23.01 3.39
CA LEU A 4 11.88 -23.93 4.12
C LEU A 4 10.50 -23.32 4.37
N LEU A 5 10.44 -22.01 4.68
CA LEU A 5 9.18 -21.28 4.85
C LEU A 5 8.39 -21.21 3.53
N ARG A 6 9.06 -21.05 2.39
CA ARG A 6 8.43 -21.09 1.07
C ARG A 6 7.90 -22.48 0.72
N ALA A 7 8.65 -23.54 1.02
CA ALA A 7 8.19 -24.90 0.80
C ALA A 7 6.98 -25.22 1.68
N GLY A 8 7.03 -24.88 2.97
CA GLY A 8 5.90 -25.01 3.90
C GLY A 8 4.65 -24.23 3.44
N SER A 9 4.84 -23.00 2.91
CA SER A 9 3.74 -22.21 2.35
C SER A 9 3.06 -22.91 1.17
N LYS A 10 3.84 -23.50 0.25
CA LYS A 10 3.29 -24.26 -0.89
C LYS A 10 2.50 -25.48 -0.43
N ALA A 11 3.04 -26.23 0.55
CA ALA A 11 2.35 -27.39 1.12
C ALA A 11 1.02 -27.00 1.79
N LEU A 12 1.01 -25.96 2.64
CA LEU A 12 -0.22 -25.49 3.28
C LEU A 12 -1.27 -24.96 2.28
N LYS A 13 -0.84 -24.31 1.19
CA LYS A 13 -1.74 -23.88 0.13
C LYS A 13 -2.34 -25.06 -0.64
N ALA A 14 -1.53 -26.08 -0.94
CA ALA A 14 -2.01 -27.31 -1.60
C ALA A 14 -3.05 -28.07 -0.75
N LEU A 15 -2.88 -28.02 0.58
CA LEU A 15 -3.79 -28.64 1.55
C LEU A 15 -4.95 -27.74 1.97
N ASN A 16 -5.08 -26.54 1.37
CA ASN A 16 -6.10 -25.53 1.71
C ASN A 16 -6.14 -25.15 3.20
N ILE A 17 -4.99 -25.22 3.90
CA ILE A 17 -4.85 -24.91 5.33
C ILE A 17 -4.58 -23.42 5.50
N ARG A 18 -5.26 -22.78 6.46
CA ARG A 18 -5.02 -21.38 6.84
C ARG A 18 -3.58 -21.19 7.34
N GLY A 19 -2.91 -20.11 6.92
CA GLY A 19 -1.53 -19.80 7.34
C GLY A 19 -0.49 -19.88 6.23
N GLY A 20 -0.76 -20.51 5.09
CA GLY A 20 0.16 -20.58 3.95
C GLY A 20 0.63 -19.21 3.45
N ASN A 21 -0.24 -18.20 3.48
CA ASN A 21 0.13 -16.83 3.12
C ASN A 21 1.08 -16.17 4.13
N TYR A 22 0.98 -16.55 5.40
CA TYR A 22 1.88 -16.05 6.46
C TYR A 22 3.31 -16.57 6.26
N LEU A 23 3.44 -17.89 6.05
CA LEU A 23 4.73 -18.51 5.75
C LEU A 23 5.34 -18.00 4.44
N TYR A 24 4.52 -17.76 3.43
CA TYR A 24 4.98 -17.16 2.18
C TYR A 24 5.59 -15.77 2.43
N ARG A 25 4.90 -14.91 3.17
CA ARG A 25 5.39 -13.57 3.53
C ARG A 25 6.68 -13.63 4.34
N ALA A 26 6.75 -14.49 5.34
CA ALA A 26 7.95 -14.65 6.16
C ALA A 26 9.17 -15.18 5.37
N GLY A 27 8.93 -16.00 4.36
CA GLY A 27 9.97 -16.61 3.53
C GLY A 27 10.36 -15.83 2.28
N THR A 28 9.66 -14.74 1.94
CA THR A 28 9.87 -14.01 0.68
C THR A 28 10.43 -12.61 0.98
N PRO A 29 11.45 -12.12 0.28
CA PRO A 29 11.92 -10.74 0.39
C PRO A 29 10.83 -9.75 0.07
N ILE A 30 10.87 -8.57 0.71
CA ILE A 30 9.82 -7.56 0.56
C ILE A 30 9.71 -7.06 -0.88
N GLU A 31 10.81 -7.01 -1.61
CA GLU A 31 10.90 -6.59 -3.00
C GLU A 31 10.08 -7.48 -3.95
N GLN A 32 9.87 -8.74 -3.55
CA GLN A 32 9.08 -9.71 -4.32
C GLN A 32 7.61 -9.79 -3.87
N GLN A 33 7.29 -9.23 -2.72
CA GLN A 33 5.94 -9.30 -2.13
C GLN A 33 5.16 -8.01 -2.31
N PHE A 34 5.84 -6.87 -2.12
CA PHE A 34 5.20 -5.58 -2.06
C PHE A 34 5.54 -4.77 -3.30
N ILE A 35 4.55 -4.53 -4.13
CA ILE A 35 4.62 -3.72 -5.35
C ILE A 35 3.71 -2.49 -5.24
N GLY A 36 3.45 -2.05 -4.03
CA GLY A 36 2.55 -0.93 -3.71
C GLY A 36 1.15 -1.39 -3.33
N ASN A 37 0.38 -0.46 -2.77
CA ASN A 37 -0.99 -0.70 -2.30
C ASN A 37 -2.02 -0.90 -3.43
N ALA A 38 -1.66 -0.56 -4.67
CA ALA A 38 -2.53 -0.70 -5.84
C ALA A 38 -2.49 -2.10 -6.49
N ASN A 39 -1.85 -3.09 -5.87
CA ASN A 39 -1.80 -4.46 -6.41
C ASN A 39 -3.15 -5.18 -6.26
N MET A 40 -4.02 -5.05 -7.26
CA MET A 40 -5.36 -5.63 -7.26
C MET A 40 -5.43 -7.02 -7.87
N PHE A 41 -4.56 -7.33 -8.85
CA PHE A 41 -4.57 -8.59 -9.58
C PHE A 41 -3.25 -9.33 -9.42
N SER A 42 -3.32 -10.63 -9.11
CA SER A 42 -2.17 -11.52 -9.16
C SER A 42 -1.62 -11.66 -10.59
N MET A 43 -0.38 -12.13 -10.72
CA MET A 43 0.22 -12.39 -12.03
C MET A 43 -0.60 -13.39 -12.86
N ALA A 44 -1.17 -14.41 -12.22
CA ALA A 44 -2.01 -15.40 -12.89
C ALA A 44 -3.31 -14.80 -13.44
N GLU A 45 -3.97 -13.95 -12.63
CA GLU A 45 -5.19 -13.23 -13.05
C GLU A 45 -4.88 -12.27 -14.21
N ARG A 46 -3.78 -11.53 -14.13
CA ARG A 46 -3.36 -10.63 -15.23
C ARG A 46 -3.13 -11.36 -16.54
N LYS A 47 -2.45 -12.50 -16.51
CA LYS A 47 -2.25 -13.35 -17.70
C LYS A 47 -3.55 -13.80 -18.33
N ARG A 48 -4.60 -13.99 -17.53
CA ARG A 48 -5.93 -14.40 -18.03
C ARG A 48 -6.75 -13.22 -18.58
N LEU A 49 -6.54 -12.02 -18.02
CA LEU A 49 -7.31 -10.82 -18.39
C LEU A 49 -6.72 -10.09 -19.60
N LEU A 50 -5.40 -10.09 -19.76
CA LEU A 50 -4.74 -9.34 -20.82
C LEU A 50 -4.76 -10.13 -22.14
N LYS A 51 -5.06 -9.44 -23.25
CA LYS A 51 -4.98 -10.02 -24.61
C LYS A 51 -3.54 -10.36 -25.00
N HIS A 52 -2.58 -9.54 -24.57
CA HIS A 52 -1.15 -9.68 -24.86
C HIS A 52 -0.30 -9.63 -23.59
N PRO A 53 -0.40 -10.62 -22.70
CA PRO A 53 0.27 -10.58 -21.40
C PRO A 53 1.79 -10.58 -21.48
N GLN A 54 2.38 -11.14 -22.55
CA GLN A 54 3.81 -11.23 -22.79
C GLN A 54 4.47 -9.89 -23.18
N SER A 55 3.70 -8.92 -23.65
CA SER A 55 4.20 -7.60 -24.06
C SER A 55 4.24 -6.58 -22.90
N THR A 56 3.80 -6.97 -21.71
CA THR A 56 3.71 -6.08 -20.55
C THR A 56 4.82 -6.38 -19.55
N GLN A 57 5.47 -5.32 -19.04
CA GLN A 57 6.39 -5.45 -17.92
C GLN A 57 5.65 -5.95 -16.67
N SER A 58 6.32 -6.76 -15.86
CA SER A 58 5.76 -7.12 -14.56
C SER A 58 5.83 -5.92 -13.62
N PRO A 59 4.87 -5.76 -12.68
CA PRO A 59 4.97 -4.73 -11.66
C PRO A 59 6.23 -4.85 -10.78
N ALA A 60 6.74 -6.04 -10.60
CA ALA A 60 8.00 -6.25 -9.89
C ALA A 60 9.19 -5.63 -10.67
N ASP A 61 9.23 -5.80 -12.00
CA ASP A 61 10.27 -5.21 -12.84
C ASP A 61 10.19 -3.68 -12.83
N ILE A 62 8.97 -3.11 -12.82
CA ILE A 62 8.75 -1.66 -12.71
C ILE A 62 9.23 -1.14 -11.34
N CYS A 63 9.03 -1.90 -10.26
CA CYS A 63 9.45 -1.51 -8.92
C CYS A 63 10.95 -1.75 -8.65
N ALA A 64 11.59 -2.69 -9.37
CA ALA A 64 12.97 -3.11 -9.10
C ALA A 64 13.99 -1.96 -9.08
N PRO A 65 14.01 -1.00 -10.03
CA PRO A 65 14.93 0.14 -9.96
C PRO A 65 14.75 0.98 -8.71
N ARG A 66 13.50 1.16 -8.26
CA ARG A 66 13.19 1.91 -7.04
C ARG A 66 13.59 1.19 -5.77
N TYR A 67 13.48 -0.13 -5.75
CA TYR A 67 14.01 -0.94 -4.65
C TYR A 67 15.53 -0.88 -4.57
N ALA A 68 16.23 -0.83 -5.70
CA ALA A 68 17.68 -0.70 -5.74
C ALA A 68 18.17 0.60 -5.07
N GLU A 69 17.43 1.72 -5.22
CA GLU A 69 17.74 3.01 -4.58
C GLU A 69 17.73 2.95 -3.04
N VAL A 70 17.00 2.00 -2.46
CA VAL A 70 16.79 1.85 -1.02
C VAL A 70 17.20 0.49 -0.49
N ALA A 71 18.06 -0.23 -1.21
CA ALA A 71 18.43 -1.61 -0.92
C ALA A 71 18.93 -1.84 0.51
N ASN A 72 19.66 -0.87 1.07
CA ASN A 72 20.26 -0.93 2.40
C ASN A 72 19.31 -0.52 3.56
N LEU A 73 18.06 -0.16 3.26
CA LEU A 73 17.10 0.27 4.27
C LEU A 73 16.27 -0.91 4.76
N ASP A 74 15.58 -0.71 5.89
CA ASP A 74 14.66 -1.68 6.46
C ASP A 74 13.39 -1.87 5.59
N ASP A 75 12.70 -3.00 5.76
CA ASP A 75 11.54 -3.37 4.96
C ASP A 75 10.38 -2.36 5.06
N VAL A 76 10.17 -1.77 6.23
CA VAL A 76 9.11 -0.74 6.42
C VAL A 76 9.42 0.51 5.61
N THR A 77 10.66 0.96 5.65
CA THR A 77 11.10 2.12 4.88
C THR A 77 11.09 1.84 3.38
N LYS A 78 11.49 0.64 2.94
CA LYS A 78 11.37 0.20 1.54
C LYS A 78 9.91 0.24 1.06
N MET A 79 8.97 -0.30 1.83
CA MET A 79 7.55 -0.26 1.50
C MET A 79 7.02 1.18 1.39
N GLN A 80 7.37 2.04 2.35
CA GLN A 80 6.99 3.46 2.32
C GLN A 80 7.56 4.17 1.09
N TYR A 81 8.79 3.86 0.71
CA TYR A 81 9.43 4.45 -0.47
C TYR A 81 8.69 4.05 -1.76
N ILE A 82 8.34 2.80 -1.93
CA ILE A 82 7.57 2.32 -3.08
C ILE A 82 6.19 3.00 -3.14
N ASP A 83 5.48 3.08 -2.03
CA ASP A 83 4.19 3.77 -1.98
C ASP A 83 4.31 5.27 -2.32
N MET A 84 5.35 5.93 -1.86
CA MET A 84 5.59 7.34 -2.20
C MET A 84 5.88 7.53 -3.70
N LYS A 85 6.63 6.63 -4.31
CA LYS A 85 7.01 6.76 -5.74
C LYS A 85 5.89 6.44 -6.70
N PHE A 86 4.98 5.55 -6.32
CA PHE A 86 3.93 5.06 -7.21
C PHE A 86 2.53 5.44 -6.74
N TRP A 87 2.10 4.94 -5.60
CA TRP A 87 0.71 5.07 -5.17
C TRP A 87 0.36 6.49 -4.71
N LEU A 88 1.23 7.12 -3.92
CA LEU A 88 0.99 8.47 -3.43
C LEU A 88 0.88 9.47 -4.58
N ILE A 89 1.83 9.44 -5.50
CA ILE A 89 1.88 10.39 -6.63
C ILE A 89 0.83 9.99 -7.69
N GLY A 90 0.81 8.72 -8.12
CA GLY A 90 0.05 8.24 -9.25
C GLY A 90 -1.46 8.05 -8.98
N ASP A 91 -1.85 7.87 -7.73
CA ASP A 91 -3.26 7.70 -7.35
C ASP A 91 -3.74 8.77 -6.37
N ILE A 92 -3.15 8.84 -5.18
CA ILE A 92 -3.71 9.66 -4.09
C ILE A 92 -3.66 11.15 -4.42
N LEU A 93 -2.49 11.70 -4.72
CA LEU A 93 -2.33 13.12 -4.98
C LEU A 93 -2.98 13.52 -6.31
N LEU A 94 -2.78 12.73 -7.36
CA LEU A 94 -3.38 12.98 -8.67
C LEU A 94 -4.91 13.00 -8.61
N LYS A 95 -5.50 12.03 -7.93
CA LYS A 95 -6.95 11.93 -7.75
C LYS A 95 -7.48 13.08 -6.89
N THR A 96 -6.82 13.36 -5.76
CA THR A 96 -7.20 14.45 -4.86
C THR A 96 -7.21 15.78 -5.61
N ASP A 97 -6.13 16.09 -6.31
CA ASP A 97 -6.01 17.32 -7.10
C ASP A 97 -7.10 17.42 -8.17
N LYS A 98 -7.20 16.43 -9.05
CA LYS A 98 -8.19 16.44 -10.14
C LYS A 98 -9.63 16.54 -9.66
N MET A 99 -9.99 15.80 -8.60
CA MET A 99 -11.37 15.79 -8.11
C MET A 99 -11.72 17.08 -7.37
N SER A 100 -10.80 17.62 -6.56
CA SER A 100 -11.05 18.89 -5.86
C SER A 100 -11.05 20.08 -6.82
N MET A 101 -10.10 20.13 -7.76
CA MET A 101 -10.02 21.20 -8.75
C MET A 101 -11.20 21.20 -9.75
N ALA A 102 -11.79 20.04 -10.04
CA ALA A 102 -13.02 19.95 -10.82
C ALA A 102 -14.20 20.70 -10.15
N HIS A 103 -14.09 20.97 -8.85
CA HIS A 103 -15.06 21.76 -8.08
C HIS A 103 -14.47 23.07 -7.56
N SER A 104 -13.39 23.57 -8.16
CA SER A 104 -12.70 24.82 -7.78
C SER A 104 -12.25 24.85 -6.30
N LEU A 105 -11.96 23.67 -5.73
CA LEU A 105 -11.48 23.52 -4.35
C LEU A 105 -9.98 23.21 -4.36
N GLU A 106 -9.17 24.10 -3.80
CA GLU A 106 -7.74 23.85 -3.61
C GLU A 106 -7.50 23.01 -2.35
N SER A 107 -6.96 21.82 -2.53
CA SER A 107 -6.61 20.92 -1.43
C SER A 107 -5.14 21.05 -1.03
N ARG A 108 -4.85 21.14 0.25
CA ARG A 108 -3.49 21.17 0.80
C ARG A 108 -3.20 19.90 1.60
N VAL A 109 -1.92 19.48 1.58
CA VAL A 109 -1.46 18.22 2.19
C VAL A 109 -0.34 18.50 3.21
N PRO A 110 -0.66 19.00 4.40
CA PRO A 110 0.32 19.50 5.37
C PRO A 110 1.34 18.45 5.81
N PHE A 111 1.00 17.15 5.77
CA PHE A 111 1.93 16.06 6.10
C PHE A 111 2.99 15.79 5.01
N LEU A 112 2.86 16.41 3.84
CA LEU A 112 3.88 16.37 2.78
C LEU A 112 4.74 17.65 2.73
N ASP A 113 4.58 18.52 3.71
CA ASP A 113 5.46 19.67 3.89
C ASP A 113 6.93 19.25 4.07
N LYS A 114 7.86 20.05 3.53
CA LYS A 114 9.29 19.73 3.54
C LYS A 114 9.86 19.60 4.95
N GLU A 115 9.41 20.43 5.89
CA GLU A 115 9.92 20.38 7.28
C GLU A 115 9.36 19.15 8.01
N VAL A 116 8.09 18.81 7.79
CA VAL A 116 7.50 17.55 8.28
C VAL A 116 8.27 16.35 7.72
N TRP A 117 8.58 16.38 6.42
CA TRP A 117 9.33 15.31 5.77
C TRP A 117 10.76 15.18 6.34
N LYS A 118 11.47 16.26 6.58
CA LYS A 118 12.81 16.23 7.21
C LYS A 118 12.80 15.46 8.52
N VAL A 119 11.78 15.67 9.35
CA VAL A 119 11.61 14.93 10.61
C VAL A 119 11.18 13.49 10.35
N ALA A 120 10.16 13.29 9.54
CA ALA A 120 9.58 11.97 9.30
C ALA A 120 10.58 10.93 8.76
N ARG A 121 11.47 11.34 7.88
CA ARG A 121 12.51 10.48 7.30
C ARG A 121 13.56 9.98 8.29
N THR A 122 13.78 10.70 9.40
CA THR A 122 14.76 10.34 10.43
C THR A 122 14.18 9.41 11.49
N LEU A 123 12.87 9.21 11.51
CA LEU A 123 12.23 8.37 12.51
C LEU A 123 12.61 6.88 12.33
N PRO A 124 13.08 6.21 13.39
CA PRO A 124 13.31 4.76 13.34
C PRO A 124 11.99 3.99 13.26
N VAL A 125 12.04 2.74 12.81
CA VAL A 125 10.85 1.90 12.61
C VAL A 125 9.92 1.83 13.83
N PRO A 126 10.40 1.66 15.08
CA PRO A 126 9.50 1.62 16.25
C PRO A 126 8.72 2.92 16.49
N CYS A 127 9.21 4.04 15.96
CA CYS A 127 8.51 5.33 15.97
C CYS A 127 7.48 5.49 14.84
N LYS A 128 7.57 4.66 13.82
CA LYS A 128 6.61 4.62 12.69
C LYS A 128 5.52 3.59 12.93
N VAL A 129 5.91 2.37 13.31
CA VAL A 129 5.01 1.22 13.49
C VAL A 129 5.56 0.29 14.57
N ASN A 130 4.67 -0.28 15.36
CA ASN A 130 4.98 -1.36 16.31
C ASN A 130 3.90 -2.47 16.21
N THR A 131 3.94 -3.44 17.11
CA THR A 131 2.99 -4.55 17.14
C THR A 131 1.55 -4.14 17.44
N GLU A 132 1.35 -2.99 18.08
CA GLU A 132 0.05 -2.53 18.55
C GLU A 132 -0.60 -1.54 17.57
N THR A 133 0.21 -0.63 17.00
CA THR A 133 -0.33 0.46 16.20
C THR A 133 0.63 0.95 15.12
N THR A 134 0.06 1.65 14.17
CA THR A 134 0.79 2.43 13.16
C THR A 134 0.77 3.92 13.51
N LYS A 135 1.65 4.71 12.86
CA LYS A 135 1.75 6.17 13.08
C LYS A 135 2.11 6.53 14.53
N VAL A 136 2.97 5.74 15.18
CA VAL A 136 3.28 5.83 16.61
C VAL A 136 3.64 7.26 17.03
N SER A 137 4.64 7.88 16.38
CA SER A 137 5.07 9.25 16.71
C SER A 137 3.97 10.28 16.50
N LEU A 138 3.22 10.19 15.40
CA LEU A 138 2.11 11.10 15.14
C LEU A 138 1.02 11.01 16.20
N ARG A 139 0.65 9.79 16.59
CA ARG A 139 -0.35 9.57 17.65
C ARG A 139 0.13 10.13 19.00
N ARG A 140 1.40 9.89 19.37
CA ARG A 140 1.99 10.44 20.60
C ARG A 140 2.04 11.97 20.60
N ALA A 141 2.39 12.57 19.47
CA ALA A 141 2.37 14.02 19.33
C ALA A 141 0.95 14.57 19.45
N ALA A 142 -0.02 13.93 18.80
CA ALA A 142 -1.42 14.34 18.85
C ALA A 142 -2.02 14.26 20.27
N MET A 143 -1.61 13.28 21.08
CA MET A 143 -2.07 13.16 22.49
C MET A 143 -1.70 14.34 23.36
N LYS A 144 -0.72 15.16 22.97
CA LYS A 144 -0.37 16.39 23.68
C LYS A 144 -1.36 17.54 23.42
N LEU A 145 -2.14 17.45 22.36
CA LEU A 145 -3.01 18.51 21.87
C LEU A 145 -4.49 18.10 21.81
N LEU A 146 -4.76 16.79 21.71
CA LEU A 146 -6.10 16.26 21.50
C LEU A 146 -6.43 15.22 22.57
N PRO A 147 -7.72 15.06 22.92
CA PRO A 147 -8.15 13.99 23.82
C PRO A 147 -7.75 12.60 23.27
N GLU A 148 -7.27 11.73 24.14
CA GLU A 148 -6.73 10.41 23.80
C GLU A 148 -7.67 9.59 22.89
N ARG A 149 -8.96 9.62 23.13
CA ARG A 149 -9.99 8.90 22.35
C ARG A 149 -9.92 9.16 20.84
N PHE A 150 -9.42 10.32 20.41
CA PHE A 150 -9.23 10.64 18.99
C PHE A 150 -7.90 10.10 18.45
N CYS A 151 -6.87 10.07 19.31
CA CYS A 151 -5.53 9.65 18.94
C CYS A 151 -5.39 8.13 18.78
N VAL A 152 -6.13 7.36 19.62
CA VAL A 152 -6.10 5.88 19.60
C VAL A 152 -7.13 5.26 18.67
N LYS A 153 -8.02 6.06 18.09
CA LYS A 153 -9.08 5.57 17.21
C LYS A 153 -8.54 4.70 16.08
N ARG A 154 -9.20 3.57 15.84
CA ARG A 154 -8.88 2.70 14.71
C ARG A 154 -9.04 3.47 13.40
N LYS A 155 -8.07 3.32 12.49
CA LYS A 155 -8.16 3.88 11.14
C LYS A 155 -9.39 3.32 10.44
N LEU A 156 -10.30 4.21 10.04
CA LEU A 156 -11.40 3.89 9.13
C LEU A 156 -10.98 4.35 7.72
N GLY A 157 -11.10 3.48 6.73
CA GLY A 157 -10.97 3.87 5.33
C GLY A 157 -12.22 4.61 4.87
N PHE A 158 -12.15 5.20 3.67
CA PHE A 158 -13.33 5.71 2.96
C PHE A 158 -13.77 4.66 1.92
N PRO A 159 -14.56 3.63 2.31
CA PRO A 159 -14.99 2.63 1.36
C PRO A 159 -15.97 3.28 0.36
N VAL A 160 -15.61 3.25 -0.89
CA VAL A 160 -16.52 3.63 -1.98
C VAL A 160 -17.37 2.40 -2.30
N PRO A 161 -18.70 2.48 -2.28
CA PRO A 161 -19.59 1.34 -2.51
C PRO A 161 -19.71 0.97 -4.00
N THR A 162 -18.59 0.86 -4.69
CA THR A 162 -18.52 0.56 -6.13
C THR A 162 -19.27 -0.71 -6.50
N ARG A 163 -19.21 -1.77 -5.67
CA ARG A 163 -19.96 -3.01 -5.88
C ARG A 163 -21.47 -2.81 -5.88
N VAL A 164 -21.97 -1.85 -5.08
CA VAL A 164 -23.40 -1.52 -5.03
C VAL A 164 -23.77 -0.68 -6.25
N TRP A 165 -22.96 0.31 -6.55
CA TRP A 165 -23.21 1.21 -7.69
C TRP A 165 -23.18 0.45 -9.03
N LEU A 166 -22.21 -0.42 -9.26
CA LEU A 166 -22.11 -1.21 -10.49
C LEU A 166 -23.24 -2.22 -10.69
N LYS A 167 -24.10 -2.46 -9.69
CA LYS A 167 -25.33 -3.25 -9.84
C LYS A 167 -26.53 -2.41 -10.30
N GLN A 168 -26.39 -1.10 -10.31
CA GLN A 168 -27.44 -0.19 -10.77
C GLN A 168 -27.22 0.12 -12.25
N ASP A 169 -28.25 0.01 -13.08
CA ASP A 169 -28.16 0.22 -14.53
C ASP A 169 -27.56 1.56 -14.91
N LYS A 170 -27.84 2.61 -14.14
CA LYS A 170 -27.27 3.96 -14.32
C LYS A 170 -25.74 3.97 -14.37
N TYR A 171 -25.08 3.15 -13.53
CA TYR A 171 -23.62 3.10 -13.46
C TYR A 171 -23.05 1.97 -14.31
N TYR A 172 -23.75 0.84 -14.38
CA TYR A 172 -23.35 -0.30 -15.19
C TYR A 172 -23.22 0.08 -16.67
N ASN A 173 -24.23 0.78 -17.21
CA ASN A 173 -24.26 1.21 -18.61
C ASN A 173 -23.21 2.27 -18.98
N LYS A 174 -22.56 2.90 -17.98
CA LYS A 174 -21.42 3.82 -18.22
C LYS A 174 -20.07 3.09 -18.34
N VAL A 175 -20.01 1.86 -17.88
CA VAL A 175 -18.76 1.07 -17.81
C VAL A 175 -18.75 -0.02 -18.88
N LYS A 176 -19.93 -0.43 -19.37
CA LYS A 176 -20.10 -1.37 -20.47
C LYS A 176 -19.77 -0.72 -21.81
#